data_025dccfac617403f98b46987d002a756
#
_entry.id   025dccfac617403f98b46987d002a756
#
_cell.length_a   1.000
_cell.length_b   1.000
_cell.length_c   1.000
_cell.angle_alpha   90.00
_cell.angle_beta   90.00
_cell.angle_gamma   90.00
#
_symmetry.space_group_name_H-M   'P 1'
#
loop_
_entity.id
_entity.type
_entity.pdbx_description
1 polymer ?
#
loop_
_entity_poly.entity_id
_entity_poly.type
_entity_poly.pdbx_seq_one_letter_code
_entity_poly.pdbx_strand_id
1 'polypeptide(L)'
;DTKDKTAAEKLQGYWIMEIGELAGLRKAEVETLRSFLSRQNDIYRASFGHRVTPHPRQCVFFGTTNAENGYLRDTTGNRRFWPVRTTDSASLRSWELDQETVDQIWAETLLYVERGEKLYLNAAMELLAKQEQLNALETDEREGVIEDYLETPLPDKWNGMSLRDRQDFLHGEDSLVGDKLTGNIRRETVCTLEIWCECLYRDRANLRRSDSNELTAILERLGWKRREKKERIPLYGMQYLFERGEASR
;
A
#
# COMPACT_ATOMS: atom_id res chain seq x y z
N ASP A 1 2.18 5.21 22.61
CA ASP A 1 3.44 5.82 22.16
C ASP A 1 4.48 4.74 21.89
N THR A 2 4.86 4.54 20.63
CA THR A 2 5.78 3.48 20.19
C THR A 2 7.25 3.92 20.15
N LYS A 3 7.54 5.16 20.51
CA LYS A 3 8.89 5.74 20.47
C LYS A 3 9.62 5.67 21.81
N ASP A 4 8.90 5.42 22.88
CA ASP A 4 9.41 5.56 24.23
C ASP A 4 9.85 4.21 24.83
N LYS A 5 10.80 4.26 25.75
CA LYS A 5 11.19 3.18 26.65
C LYS A 5 9.97 2.53 27.32
N THR A 6 9.00 3.33 27.71
CA THR A 6 7.75 2.88 28.35
C THR A 6 6.93 1.92 27.46
N ALA A 7 6.94 2.13 26.14
CA ALA A 7 6.26 1.21 25.21
C ALA A 7 6.93 -0.17 25.21
N ALA A 8 8.26 -0.21 25.23
CA ALA A 8 9.01 -1.46 25.26
C ALA A 8 8.86 -2.19 26.63
N GLU A 9 8.87 -1.45 27.73
CA GLU A 9 8.62 -2.02 29.06
C GLU A 9 7.23 -2.63 29.19
N LYS A 10 6.20 -2.04 28.56
CA LYS A 10 4.83 -2.55 28.57
C LYS A 10 4.65 -3.87 27.82
N LEU A 11 5.57 -4.26 26.96
CA LEU A 11 5.51 -5.55 26.27
C LEU A 11 5.93 -6.73 27.17
N GLN A 12 6.57 -6.45 28.30
CA GLN A 12 7.07 -7.50 29.17
C GLN A 12 5.92 -8.27 29.83
N GLY A 13 5.98 -9.59 29.76
CA GLY A 13 5.00 -10.48 30.37
C GLY A 13 3.73 -10.71 29.57
N TYR A 14 3.63 -10.18 28.34
CA TYR A 14 2.49 -10.40 27.46
C TYR A 14 2.89 -11.21 26.22
N TRP A 15 2.05 -12.16 25.84
CA TRP A 15 2.21 -12.93 24.61
C TRP A 15 1.46 -12.29 23.42
N ILE A 16 0.31 -11.71 23.69
CA ILE A 16 -0.57 -11.12 22.69
C ILE A 16 -0.77 -9.65 23.02
N MET A 17 -0.53 -8.78 22.06
CA MET A 17 -0.72 -7.33 22.17
C MET A 17 -1.70 -6.88 21.12
N GLU A 18 -2.78 -6.24 21.54
CA GLU A 18 -3.75 -5.65 20.63
C GLU A 18 -3.42 -4.19 20.31
N ILE A 19 -3.57 -3.84 19.04
CA ILE A 19 -3.54 -2.48 18.51
C ILE A 19 -4.91 -2.21 17.92
N GLY A 20 -5.77 -1.59 18.70
CA GLY A 20 -7.12 -1.21 18.26
C GLY A 20 -7.11 -0.12 17.21
N GLU A 21 -8.12 -0.11 16.35
CA GLU A 21 -8.45 0.97 15.40
C GLU A 21 -7.30 1.39 14.47
N LEU A 22 -6.68 0.42 13.79
CA LEU A 22 -5.58 0.69 12.84
C LEU A 22 -5.94 1.73 11.78
N ALA A 23 -7.19 1.83 11.37
CA ALA A 23 -7.65 2.80 10.37
C ALA A 23 -7.50 4.27 10.83
N GLY A 24 -7.50 4.53 12.13
CA GLY A 24 -7.33 5.87 12.69
C GLY A 24 -5.90 6.40 12.68
N LEU A 25 -4.91 5.58 12.36
CA LEU A 25 -3.51 5.97 12.42
C LEU A 25 -3.13 6.88 11.23
N ARG A 26 -2.45 7.98 11.52
CA ARG A 26 -1.86 8.86 10.49
C ARG A 26 -0.62 8.20 9.86
N LYS A 27 -0.25 8.60 8.64
CA LYS A 27 0.90 8.06 7.89
C LYS A 27 2.19 8.00 8.72
N ALA A 28 2.50 9.05 9.49
CA ALA A 28 3.68 9.10 10.36
C ALA A 28 3.61 8.11 11.54
N GLU A 29 2.41 7.81 12.01
CA GLU A 29 2.16 6.85 13.10
C GLU A 29 2.31 5.42 12.57
N VAL A 30 1.84 5.15 11.37
CA VAL A 30 2.02 3.86 10.68
C VAL A 30 3.50 3.56 10.46
N GLU A 31 4.30 4.53 10.02
CA GLU A 31 5.75 4.36 9.84
C GLU A 31 6.46 4.07 11.17
N THR A 32 6.08 4.78 12.22
CA THR A 32 6.59 4.54 13.58
C THR A 32 6.19 3.15 14.08
N LEU A 33 4.95 2.74 13.84
CA LEU A 33 4.45 1.40 14.18
C LEU A 33 5.21 0.31 13.43
N ARG A 34 5.45 0.47 12.14
CA ARG A 34 6.25 -0.49 11.33
C ARG A 34 7.65 -0.67 11.89
N SER A 35 8.33 0.43 12.21
CA SER A 35 9.64 0.39 12.84
C SER A 35 9.59 -0.33 14.17
N PHE A 36 8.54 -0.08 14.96
CA PHE A 36 8.33 -0.74 16.23
C PHE A 36 8.06 -2.25 16.07
N LEU A 37 7.19 -2.65 15.16
CA LEU A 37 6.85 -4.07 14.90
C LEU A 37 8.06 -4.89 14.40
N SER A 38 8.99 -4.26 13.69
CA SER A 38 10.16 -4.95 13.11
C SER A 38 11.28 -5.24 14.11
N ARG A 39 11.19 -4.75 15.33
CA ARG A 39 12.25 -4.96 16.34
C ARG A 39 12.16 -6.38 16.87
N GLN A 40 13.27 -7.09 16.87
CA GLN A 40 13.43 -8.39 17.51
C GLN A 40 13.83 -8.26 18.99
N ASN A 41 14.55 -7.18 19.32
CA ASN A 41 14.99 -6.86 20.67
C ASN A 41 14.64 -5.42 20.98
N ASP A 42 14.14 -5.17 22.17
CA ASP A 42 13.99 -3.85 22.73
C ASP A 42 15.17 -3.56 23.66
N ILE A 43 15.89 -2.47 23.39
CA ILE A 43 17.11 -2.12 24.14
C ILE A 43 16.79 -0.94 25.04
N TYR A 44 16.70 -1.21 26.34
CA TYR A 44 16.42 -0.17 27.34
C TYR A 44 17.01 -0.53 28.70
N ARG A 45 17.05 0.45 29.58
CA ARG A 45 17.40 0.27 30.98
C ARG A 45 16.11 0.08 31.78
N ALA A 46 15.92 -1.09 32.37
CA ALA A 46 14.79 -1.37 33.25
C ALA A 46 14.71 -0.37 34.40
N SER A 47 13.52 -0.13 34.94
CA SER A 47 13.33 0.72 36.12
C SER A 47 14.16 0.16 37.28
N PHE A 48 14.94 1.02 37.92
CA PHE A 48 15.95 0.66 38.95
C PHE A 48 17.16 -0.15 38.45
N GLY A 49 17.26 -0.47 37.19
CA GLY A 49 18.42 -1.13 36.59
C GLY A 49 19.63 -0.18 36.47
N HIS A 50 20.84 -0.73 36.52
CA HIS A 50 22.08 0.07 36.41
C HIS A 50 22.61 0.10 34.98
N ARG A 51 22.21 -0.84 34.08
CA ARG A 51 22.72 -0.97 32.73
C ARG A 51 21.58 -1.09 31.71
N VAL A 52 21.88 -0.65 30.50
CA VAL A 52 21.03 -0.91 29.34
C VAL A 52 21.23 -2.35 28.91
N THR A 53 20.14 -3.10 28.74
CA THR A 53 20.17 -4.52 28.37
C THR A 53 19.20 -4.77 27.21
N PRO A 54 19.52 -5.73 26.33
CA PRO A 54 18.57 -6.18 25.31
C PRO A 54 17.51 -7.09 25.94
N HIS A 55 16.26 -6.86 25.52
CA HIS A 55 15.11 -7.66 25.93
C HIS A 55 14.49 -8.26 24.66
N PRO A 56 14.72 -9.55 24.35
CA PRO A 56 14.11 -10.21 23.21
C PRO A 56 12.59 -10.14 23.28
N ARG A 57 11.94 -9.85 22.17
CA ARG A 57 10.48 -9.86 22.10
C ARG A 57 9.94 -11.26 22.12
N GLN A 58 8.90 -11.46 22.93
CA GLN A 58 8.20 -12.72 23.11
C GLN A 58 6.69 -12.57 22.83
N CYS A 59 6.29 -11.46 22.22
CA CYS A 59 4.88 -11.16 21.92
C CYS A 59 4.63 -11.09 20.43
N VAL A 60 3.36 -11.34 20.07
CA VAL A 60 2.79 -11.09 18.75
C VAL A 60 1.79 -9.93 18.84
N PHE A 61 1.59 -9.24 17.70
CA PHE A 61 0.69 -8.10 17.62
C PHE A 61 -0.51 -8.45 16.77
N PHE A 62 -1.69 -8.13 17.27
CA PHE A 62 -2.94 -8.18 16.52
C PHE A 62 -3.45 -6.74 16.35
N GLY A 63 -3.82 -6.39 15.14
CA GLY A 63 -4.47 -5.12 14.86
C GLY A 63 -5.91 -5.35 14.48
N THR A 64 -6.81 -4.52 14.98
CA THR A 64 -8.23 -4.55 14.64
C THR A 64 -8.63 -3.30 13.85
N THR A 65 -9.55 -3.45 12.91
CA THR A 65 -10.12 -2.35 12.15
C THR A 65 -11.51 -2.70 11.67
N ASN A 66 -12.41 -1.72 11.66
CA ASN A 66 -13.74 -1.82 11.05
C ASN A 66 -13.74 -1.35 9.58
N ALA A 67 -12.61 -0.87 9.08
CA ALA A 67 -12.49 -0.46 7.70
C ALA A 67 -12.27 -1.70 6.81
N GLU A 68 -13.09 -1.88 5.81
CA GLU A 68 -12.93 -2.95 4.81
C GLU A 68 -11.67 -2.71 3.96
N ASN A 69 -11.38 -1.45 3.64
CA ASN A 69 -10.25 -1.03 2.83
C ASN A 69 -9.62 0.23 3.43
N GLY A 70 -8.46 0.64 2.94
CA GLY A 70 -7.90 1.96 3.26
C GLY A 70 -7.19 2.08 4.61
N TYR A 71 -6.98 1.00 5.34
CA TYR A 71 -6.27 1.04 6.61
C TYR A 71 -4.75 0.87 6.45
N LEU A 72 -4.27 0.44 5.29
CA LEU A 72 -2.85 0.44 4.94
C LEU A 72 -2.56 1.58 3.96
N ARG A 73 -1.65 2.48 4.33
CA ARG A 73 -1.40 3.75 3.61
C ARG A 73 -0.09 3.80 2.82
N ASP A 74 0.61 2.69 2.70
CA ASP A 74 1.89 2.67 1.99
C ASP A 74 2.00 1.40 1.15
N THR A 75 2.49 1.56 -0.07
CA THR A 75 2.77 0.46 -1.00
C THR A 75 4.01 -0.34 -0.65
N THR A 76 4.91 0.25 0.17
CA THR A 76 6.17 -0.38 0.58
C THR A 76 6.12 -0.75 2.07
N GLY A 77 6.49 -1.96 2.42
CA GLY A 77 6.58 -2.35 3.84
C GLY A 77 5.35 -3.01 4.44
N ASN A 78 4.27 -3.16 3.68
CA ASN A 78 3.04 -3.85 4.14
C ASN A 78 3.25 -5.35 4.41
N ARG A 79 4.37 -5.95 3.99
CA ARG A 79 4.75 -7.34 4.31
C ARG A 79 4.75 -7.70 5.81
N ARG A 80 4.69 -6.68 6.68
CA ARG A 80 4.59 -6.85 8.14
C ARG A 80 3.15 -7.07 8.62
N PHE A 81 2.20 -6.75 7.77
CA PHE A 81 0.78 -6.89 8.07
C PHE A 81 0.23 -8.07 7.29
N TRP A 82 -0.44 -8.96 7.98
CA TRP A 82 -1.13 -10.10 7.40
C TRP A 82 -2.63 -9.89 7.59
N PRO A 83 -3.30 -9.21 6.64
CA PRO A 83 -4.73 -8.96 6.74
C PRO A 83 -5.52 -10.25 6.76
N VAL A 84 -6.41 -10.39 7.72
CA VAL A 84 -7.35 -11.50 7.83
C VAL A 84 -8.76 -10.92 7.87
N ARG A 85 -9.58 -11.27 6.89
CA ARG A 85 -10.98 -10.86 6.85
C ARG A 85 -11.78 -11.72 7.81
N THR A 86 -12.58 -11.06 8.63
CA THR A 86 -13.59 -11.73 9.47
C THR A 86 -14.95 -11.57 8.81
N THR A 87 -15.82 -12.56 8.99
CA THR A 87 -17.19 -12.53 8.48
C THR A 87 -18.18 -12.70 9.64
N ASP A 88 -19.39 -12.17 9.47
CA ASP A 88 -20.45 -12.33 10.45
C ASP A 88 -21.05 -13.74 10.50
N SER A 89 -20.52 -14.66 9.68
CA SER A 89 -21.03 -16.04 9.56
C SER A 89 -20.44 -17.02 10.58
N ALA A 90 -19.74 -16.52 11.60
CA ALA A 90 -19.21 -17.37 12.66
C ALA A 90 -20.32 -18.04 13.43
N SER A 91 -20.25 -19.36 13.54
CA SER A 91 -21.18 -20.17 14.33
C SER A 91 -21.00 -19.96 15.83
N LEU A 92 -19.85 -19.51 16.26
CA LEU A 92 -19.49 -19.25 17.65
C LEU A 92 -19.07 -17.77 17.79
N ARG A 93 -19.67 -17.06 18.73
CA ARG A 93 -19.32 -15.68 19.03
C ARG A 93 -18.22 -15.62 20.07
N SER A 94 -17.36 -14.61 20.01
CA SER A 94 -16.20 -14.50 20.90
C SER A 94 -16.56 -14.50 22.39
N TRP A 95 -17.73 -14.00 22.77
CA TRP A 95 -18.23 -14.01 24.15
C TRP A 95 -18.90 -15.34 24.57
N GLU A 96 -19.04 -16.28 23.64
CA GLU A 96 -19.58 -17.63 23.88
C GLU A 96 -18.47 -18.68 23.97
N LEU A 97 -17.18 -18.24 23.89
CA LEU A 97 -16.04 -19.12 24.07
C LEU A 97 -16.00 -19.63 25.51
N ASP A 98 -16.22 -20.92 25.68
CA ASP A 98 -16.01 -21.59 26.95
C ASP A 98 -14.56 -22.00 27.16
N GLN A 99 -14.21 -22.35 28.39
CA GLN A 99 -12.84 -22.71 28.75
C GLN A 99 -12.37 -23.96 28.00
N GLU A 100 -13.24 -24.92 27.74
CA GLU A 100 -12.90 -26.16 27.01
C GLU A 100 -12.46 -25.84 25.57
N THR A 101 -13.18 -24.96 24.88
CA THR A 101 -12.82 -24.49 23.54
C THR A 101 -11.48 -23.75 23.55
N VAL A 102 -11.25 -22.90 24.53
CA VAL A 102 -9.96 -22.18 24.68
C VAL A 102 -8.81 -23.17 24.90
N ASP A 103 -9.00 -24.14 25.78
CA ASP A 103 -7.99 -25.17 26.07
C ASP A 103 -7.70 -26.02 24.82
N GLN A 104 -8.72 -26.35 24.03
CA GLN A 104 -8.57 -27.08 22.76
C GLN A 104 -7.76 -26.26 21.74
N ILE A 105 -8.02 -24.98 21.60
CA ILE A 105 -7.25 -24.08 20.71
C ILE A 105 -5.76 -24.08 21.11
N TRP A 106 -5.47 -23.96 22.38
CA TRP A 106 -4.09 -23.98 22.88
C TRP A 106 -3.43 -25.35 22.68
N ALA A 107 -4.15 -26.45 22.94
CA ALA A 107 -3.64 -27.79 22.73
C ALA A 107 -3.28 -28.04 21.25
N GLU A 108 -4.14 -27.64 20.32
CA GLU A 108 -3.88 -27.73 18.89
C GLU A 108 -2.68 -26.86 18.48
N THR A 109 -2.58 -25.64 19.00
CA THR A 109 -1.46 -24.73 18.74
C THR A 109 -0.11 -25.34 19.19
N LEU A 110 -0.08 -25.99 20.34
CA LEU A 110 1.11 -26.69 20.83
C LEU A 110 1.57 -27.82 19.89
N LEU A 111 0.62 -28.55 19.29
CA LEU A 111 0.96 -29.58 18.31
C LEU A 111 1.65 -29.00 17.06
N TYR A 112 1.24 -27.82 16.59
CA TYR A 112 1.93 -27.13 15.49
C TYR A 112 3.34 -26.71 15.88
N VAL A 113 3.52 -26.20 17.09
CA VAL A 113 4.86 -25.86 17.63
C VAL A 113 5.76 -27.08 17.70
N GLU A 114 5.27 -28.20 18.23
CA GLU A 114 6.02 -29.47 18.33
C GLU A 114 6.40 -30.04 16.96
N ARG A 115 5.55 -29.86 15.95
CA ARG A 115 5.82 -30.24 14.55
C ARG A 115 6.78 -29.30 13.84
N GLY A 116 7.20 -28.21 14.48
CA GLY A 116 8.13 -27.23 13.94
C GLY A 116 7.51 -26.35 12.85
N GLU A 117 6.23 -26.00 13.01
CA GLU A 117 5.53 -25.06 12.11
C GLU A 117 6.34 -23.79 11.91
N LYS A 118 6.44 -23.35 10.66
CA LYS A 118 7.25 -22.17 10.33
C LYS A 118 6.48 -20.89 10.64
N LEU A 119 7.13 -19.95 11.34
CA LEU A 119 6.56 -18.65 11.68
C LEU A 119 6.74 -17.61 10.54
N TYR A 120 6.78 -18.07 9.30
CA TYR A 120 6.81 -17.23 8.10
C TYR A 120 5.98 -17.89 6.99
N LEU A 121 5.44 -17.07 6.10
CA LEU A 121 4.60 -17.53 5.01
C LEU A 121 5.44 -18.26 3.96
N ASN A 122 4.90 -19.33 3.40
CA ASN A 122 5.47 -19.94 2.19
C ASN A 122 5.12 -19.10 0.95
N ALA A 123 5.73 -19.39 -0.20
CA ALA A 123 5.56 -18.61 -1.42
C ALA A 123 4.08 -18.45 -1.88
N ALA A 124 3.27 -19.50 -1.73
CA ALA A 124 1.84 -19.43 -2.08
C ALA A 124 1.07 -18.51 -1.12
N MET A 125 1.34 -18.61 0.17
CA MET A 125 0.73 -17.75 1.19
C MET A 125 1.21 -16.29 1.09
N GLU A 126 2.46 -16.07 0.69
CA GLU A 126 2.98 -14.71 0.42
C GLU A 126 2.21 -14.03 -0.72
N LEU A 127 1.84 -14.76 -1.77
CA LEU A 127 1.02 -14.23 -2.86
C LEU A 127 -0.38 -13.83 -2.36
N LEU A 128 -1.03 -14.68 -1.57
CA LEU A 128 -2.33 -14.37 -0.96
C LEU A 128 -2.23 -13.17 -0.02
N ALA A 129 -1.23 -13.13 0.85
CA ALA A 129 -1.02 -12.02 1.75
C ALA A 129 -0.77 -10.70 0.99
N LYS A 130 -0.02 -10.74 -0.12
CA LYS A 130 0.20 -9.57 -0.99
C LYS A 130 -1.11 -9.09 -1.60
N GLN A 131 -1.98 -9.99 -2.04
CA GLN A 131 -3.30 -9.65 -2.57
C GLN A 131 -4.15 -8.94 -1.50
N GLU A 132 -4.24 -9.50 -0.29
CA GLU A 132 -4.99 -8.90 0.80
C GLU A 132 -4.38 -7.56 1.25
N GLN A 133 -3.06 -7.42 1.22
CA GLN A 133 -2.37 -6.15 1.47
C GLN A 133 -2.72 -5.08 0.43
N LEU A 134 -2.85 -5.45 -0.85
CA LEU A 134 -3.28 -4.54 -1.92
C LEU A 134 -4.74 -4.12 -1.73
N ASN A 135 -5.63 -5.07 -1.39
CA ASN A 135 -7.04 -4.77 -1.11
C ASN A 135 -7.21 -3.86 0.11
N ALA A 136 -6.30 -3.95 1.09
CA ALA A 136 -6.31 -3.15 2.30
C ALA A 136 -5.70 -1.74 2.13
N LEU A 137 -5.11 -1.44 0.97
CA LEU A 137 -4.56 -0.11 0.70
C LEU A 137 -5.66 0.94 0.60
N GLU A 138 -5.34 2.14 1.07
CA GLU A 138 -6.18 3.32 0.87
C GLU A 138 -6.33 3.58 -0.63
N THR A 139 -7.57 3.63 -1.11
CA THR A 139 -7.87 4.00 -2.50
C THR A 139 -7.58 5.50 -2.65
N ASP A 140 -6.76 5.84 -3.61
CA ASP A 140 -6.46 7.23 -3.91
C ASP A 140 -7.61 7.82 -4.74
N GLU A 141 -8.19 8.92 -4.30
CA GLU A 141 -9.32 9.58 -5.01
C GLU A 141 -8.98 9.96 -6.47
N ARG A 142 -7.68 10.08 -6.77
CA ARG A 142 -7.19 10.36 -8.13
C ARG A 142 -7.26 9.13 -9.03
N GLU A 143 -7.44 7.92 -8.50
CA GLU A 143 -7.34 6.68 -9.26
C GLU A 143 -8.34 6.62 -10.41
N GLY A 144 -9.61 6.94 -10.15
CA GLY A 144 -10.64 6.99 -11.21
C GLY A 144 -10.33 8.02 -12.30
N VAL A 145 -9.89 9.22 -11.91
CA VAL A 145 -9.51 10.27 -12.86
C VAL A 145 -8.31 9.86 -13.71
N ILE A 146 -7.35 9.17 -13.09
CA ILE A 146 -6.16 8.66 -13.80
C ILE A 146 -6.55 7.51 -14.72
N GLU A 147 -7.45 6.62 -14.31
CA GLU A 147 -7.97 5.54 -15.14
C GLU A 147 -8.65 6.08 -16.39
N ASP A 148 -9.56 7.04 -16.25
CA ASP A 148 -10.22 7.71 -17.37
C ASP A 148 -9.20 8.36 -18.33
N TYR A 149 -8.19 9.03 -17.79
CA TYR A 149 -7.10 9.61 -18.58
C TYR A 149 -6.31 8.55 -19.35
N LEU A 150 -6.02 7.41 -18.74
CA LEU A 150 -5.27 6.31 -19.36
C LEU A 150 -6.06 5.60 -20.45
N GLU A 151 -7.38 5.53 -20.32
CA GLU A 151 -8.27 4.94 -21.31
C GLU A 151 -8.70 5.91 -22.43
N THR A 152 -8.47 7.20 -22.24
CA THR A 152 -8.79 8.22 -23.26
C THR A 152 -7.95 7.98 -24.54
N PRO A 153 -8.59 7.74 -25.69
CA PRO A 153 -7.87 7.57 -26.95
C PRO A 153 -7.15 8.87 -27.37
N LEU A 154 -5.97 8.75 -27.90
CA LEU A 154 -5.11 9.88 -28.28
C LEU A 154 -5.27 10.20 -29.78
N PRO A 155 -5.15 11.47 -30.20
CA PRO A 155 -5.08 11.83 -31.60
C PRO A 155 -3.72 11.48 -32.23
N ASP A 156 -3.67 11.25 -33.54
CA ASP A 156 -2.44 10.86 -34.27
C ASP A 156 -1.27 11.83 -34.06
N LYS A 157 -1.57 13.12 -33.81
CA LYS A 157 -0.58 14.18 -33.63
C LYS A 157 -0.10 14.32 -32.20
N TRP A 158 -0.52 13.45 -31.26
CA TRP A 158 -0.27 13.59 -29.83
C TRP A 158 1.16 13.93 -29.48
N ASN A 159 2.14 13.23 -30.07
CA ASN A 159 3.56 13.42 -29.74
C ASN A 159 4.12 14.78 -30.18
N GLY A 160 3.47 15.45 -31.10
CA GLY A 160 3.85 16.79 -31.57
C GLY A 160 3.08 17.94 -30.91
N MET A 161 2.07 17.62 -30.07
CA MET A 161 1.25 18.64 -29.41
C MET A 161 2.00 19.27 -28.22
N SER A 162 1.75 20.57 -28.01
CA SER A 162 2.20 21.24 -26.79
C SER A 162 1.43 20.74 -25.57
N LEU A 163 1.94 20.99 -24.36
CA LEU A 163 1.23 20.61 -23.14
C LEU A 163 -0.18 21.22 -23.08
N ARG A 164 -0.31 22.47 -23.47
CA ARG A 164 -1.60 23.18 -23.48
C ARG A 164 -2.59 22.51 -24.44
N ASP A 165 -2.15 22.21 -25.67
CA ASP A 165 -3.03 21.56 -26.67
C ASP A 165 -3.48 20.15 -26.20
N ARG A 166 -2.62 19.43 -25.47
CA ARG A 166 -2.97 18.14 -24.88
C ARG A 166 -4.02 18.30 -23.78
N GLN A 167 -3.86 19.31 -22.93
CA GLN A 167 -4.81 19.63 -21.86
C GLN A 167 -6.16 20.05 -22.43
N ASP A 168 -6.18 20.94 -23.44
CA ASP A 168 -7.39 21.40 -24.12
C ASP A 168 -8.14 20.20 -24.78
N PHE A 169 -7.41 19.29 -25.43
CA PHE A 169 -7.99 18.06 -25.97
C PHE A 169 -8.61 17.16 -24.88
N LEU A 170 -7.93 16.96 -23.77
CA LEU A 170 -8.41 16.12 -22.67
C LEU A 170 -9.65 16.70 -21.97
N HIS A 171 -9.80 18.03 -21.94
CA HIS A 171 -10.99 18.71 -21.40
C HIS A 171 -12.16 18.78 -22.37
N GLY A 172 -11.95 18.39 -23.63
CA GLY A 172 -12.98 18.56 -24.66
C GLY A 172 -13.26 20.02 -25.00
N GLU A 173 -12.34 20.94 -24.64
CA GLU A 173 -12.42 22.33 -25.06
C GLU A 173 -12.04 22.40 -26.54
N ASP A 174 -13.06 22.48 -27.40
CA ASP A 174 -12.85 22.63 -28.83
C ASP A 174 -12.02 23.91 -29.07
N SER A 175 -10.88 23.76 -29.71
CA SER A 175 -10.17 24.91 -30.28
C SER A 175 -11.14 25.68 -31.17
N LEU A 176 -11.38 26.93 -30.85
CA LEU A 176 -12.30 27.82 -31.58
C LEU A 176 -11.89 27.98 -33.05
N VAL A 177 -10.78 27.40 -33.49
CA VAL A 177 -10.20 27.48 -34.84
C VAL A 177 -9.57 26.12 -35.19
N GLY A 178 -10.32 25.21 -35.80
CA GLY A 178 -9.78 23.96 -36.37
C GLY A 178 -10.73 22.79 -36.36
N ASP A 179 -10.40 21.76 -37.11
CA ASP A 179 -11.12 20.49 -37.13
C ASP A 179 -11.09 19.85 -35.74
N LYS A 180 -12.23 19.34 -35.29
CA LYS A 180 -12.35 18.62 -34.03
C LYS A 180 -11.39 17.44 -33.99
N LEU A 181 -10.42 17.47 -33.08
CA LEU A 181 -9.49 16.36 -32.92
C LEU A 181 -10.24 15.15 -32.35
N THR A 182 -10.13 14.04 -33.03
CA THR A 182 -10.68 12.75 -32.58
C THR A 182 -9.52 11.85 -32.13
N GLY A 183 -9.66 11.23 -30.95
CA GLY A 183 -8.72 10.22 -30.48
C GLY A 183 -9.05 8.86 -31.09
N ASN A 184 -8.05 8.19 -31.65
CA ASN A 184 -8.16 6.86 -32.28
C ASN A 184 -6.98 5.94 -31.89
N ILE A 185 -5.96 6.46 -31.23
CA ILE A 185 -4.79 5.70 -30.79
C ILE A 185 -4.92 5.37 -29.32
N ARG A 186 -4.83 4.09 -28.99
CA ARG A 186 -4.78 3.65 -27.59
C ARG A 186 -3.44 4.02 -26.96
N ARG A 187 -3.48 4.52 -25.72
CA ARG A 187 -2.26 4.82 -24.96
C ARG A 187 -1.58 3.53 -24.52
N GLU A 188 -0.36 3.30 -25.01
CA GLU A 188 0.44 2.11 -24.69
C GLU A 188 1.46 2.38 -23.57
N THR A 189 1.93 3.62 -23.44
CA THR A 189 2.91 4.01 -22.45
C THR A 189 2.55 5.33 -21.79
N VAL A 190 2.98 5.52 -20.56
CA VAL A 190 2.79 6.76 -19.78
C VAL A 190 3.94 6.93 -18.78
N CYS A 191 4.24 8.17 -18.38
CA CYS A 191 5.09 8.43 -17.22
C CYS A 191 4.36 9.22 -16.14
N THR A 192 4.86 9.19 -14.91
CA THR A 192 4.26 9.91 -13.79
C THR A 192 4.17 11.41 -14.02
N LEU A 193 5.12 11.99 -14.78
CA LEU A 193 5.14 13.41 -15.07
C LEU A 193 4.07 13.81 -16.11
N GLU A 194 3.73 12.92 -17.06
CA GLU A 194 2.57 13.11 -17.97
C GLU A 194 1.28 13.17 -17.16
N ILE A 195 1.04 12.19 -16.27
CA ILE A 195 -0.15 12.20 -15.41
C ILE A 195 -0.21 13.47 -14.57
N TRP A 196 0.91 13.88 -13.98
CA TRP A 196 0.98 15.08 -13.16
C TRP A 196 0.59 16.34 -13.91
N CYS A 197 1.13 16.52 -15.13
CA CYS A 197 0.93 17.73 -15.91
C CYS A 197 -0.36 17.69 -16.76
N GLU A 198 -0.66 16.57 -17.40
CA GLU A 198 -1.75 16.47 -18.35
C GLU A 198 -3.09 16.09 -17.70
N CYS A 199 -3.08 15.12 -16.79
CA CYS A 199 -4.28 14.62 -16.11
C CYS A 199 -4.65 15.46 -14.89
N LEU A 200 -3.66 15.77 -14.03
CA LEU A 200 -3.88 16.47 -12.77
C LEU A 200 -3.67 17.99 -12.87
N TYR A 201 -3.34 18.52 -14.04
CA TYR A 201 -3.15 19.96 -14.33
C TYR A 201 -2.20 20.67 -13.36
N ARG A 202 -1.14 19.97 -12.93
CA ARG A 202 -0.19 20.51 -11.96
C ARG A 202 1.12 20.93 -12.63
N ASP A 203 1.75 21.93 -12.06
CA ASP A 203 3.05 22.40 -12.56
C ASP A 203 4.13 21.35 -12.32
N ARG A 204 4.94 21.11 -13.35
CA ARG A 204 6.10 20.20 -13.33
C ARG A 204 7.04 20.46 -12.17
N ALA A 205 7.27 21.74 -11.82
CA ALA A 205 8.18 22.14 -10.77
C ALA A 205 7.73 21.70 -9.37
N ASN A 206 6.44 21.42 -9.21
CA ASN A 206 5.85 21.03 -7.94
C ASN A 206 5.82 19.52 -7.70
N LEU A 207 6.22 18.69 -8.68
CA LEU A 207 6.24 17.23 -8.51
C LEU A 207 7.33 16.81 -7.52
N ARG A 208 6.92 16.31 -6.37
CA ARG A 208 7.82 15.77 -5.35
C ARG A 208 8.00 14.26 -5.54
N ARG A 209 9.03 13.71 -4.91
CA ARG A 209 9.28 12.26 -4.94
C ARG A 209 8.14 11.46 -4.31
N SER A 210 7.48 12.01 -3.28
CA SER A 210 6.27 11.40 -2.68
C SER A 210 5.15 11.24 -3.69
N ASP A 211 4.86 12.34 -4.43
CA ASP A 211 3.79 12.36 -5.44
C ASP A 211 4.07 11.35 -6.56
N SER A 212 5.32 11.30 -7.02
CA SER A 212 5.75 10.33 -8.04
C SER A 212 5.61 8.88 -7.55
N ASN A 213 5.87 8.60 -6.27
CA ASN A 213 5.68 7.27 -5.69
C ASN A 213 4.19 6.92 -5.56
N GLU A 214 3.34 7.88 -5.20
CA GLU A 214 1.89 7.69 -5.13
C GLU A 214 1.30 7.40 -6.52
N LEU A 215 1.69 8.17 -7.54
CA LEU A 215 1.28 7.92 -8.93
C LEU A 215 1.77 6.56 -9.46
N THR A 216 3.00 6.16 -9.08
CA THR A 216 3.51 4.82 -9.40
C THR A 216 2.63 3.73 -8.80
N ALA A 217 2.21 3.89 -7.55
CA ALA A 217 1.34 2.94 -6.87
C ALA A 217 -0.04 2.82 -7.52
N ILE A 218 -0.60 3.95 -7.97
CA ILE A 218 -1.86 3.97 -8.73
C ILE A 218 -1.69 3.19 -10.04
N LEU A 219 -0.64 3.49 -10.81
CA LEU A 219 -0.37 2.80 -12.07
C LEU A 219 -0.21 1.28 -11.90
N GLU A 220 0.51 0.85 -10.86
CA GLU A 220 0.69 -0.57 -10.55
C GLU A 220 -0.65 -1.26 -10.20
N ARG A 221 -1.54 -0.58 -9.46
CA ARG A 221 -2.90 -1.09 -9.17
C ARG A 221 -3.75 -1.20 -10.42
N LEU A 222 -3.64 -0.23 -11.33
CA LEU A 222 -4.31 -0.26 -12.64
C LEU A 222 -3.66 -1.23 -13.64
N GLY A 223 -2.70 -2.05 -13.18
CA GLY A 223 -2.09 -3.10 -13.99
C GLY A 223 -0.96 -2.64 -14.92
N TRP A 224 -0.51 -1.41 -14.77
CA TRP A 224 0.62 -0.89 -15.55
C TRP A 224 1.94 -1.34 -14.95
N LYS A 225 2.90 -1.74 -15.80
CA LYS A 225 4.22 -2.23 -15.39
C LYS A 225 5.31 -1.22 -15.71
N ARG A 226 6.14 -0.93 -14.76
CA ARG A 226 7.28 -0.01 -14.94
C ARG A 226 8.38 -0.67 -15.75
N ARG A 227 8.90 0.02 -16.77
CA ARG A 227 10.10 -0.39 -17.50
C ARG A 227 11.37 -0.20 -16.68
N GLU A 228 12.35 -1.04 -16.91
CA GLU A 228 13.64 -1.00 -16.18
C GLU A 228 14.49 0.23 -16.53
N LYS A 229 14.41 0.70 -17.77
CA LYS A 229 15.23 1.79 -18.28
C LYS A 229 14.43 3.07 -18.49
N LYS A 230 15.11 4.19 -18.31
CA LYS A 230 14.56 5.51 -18.67
C LYS A 230 14.61 5.69 -20.17
N GLU A 231 13.58 6.30 -20.72
CA GLU A 231 13.47 6.68 -22.13
C GLU A 231 13.23 8.20 -22.25
N ARG A 232 13.56 8.74 -23.41
CA ARG A 232 13.32 10.16 -23.68
C ARG A 232 11.91 10.34 -24.22
N ILE A 233 11.12 11.10 -23.50
CA ILE A 233 9.74 11.39 -23.86
C ILE A 233 9.64 12.85 -24.31
N PRO A 234 8.91 13.13 -25.41
CA PRO A 234 8.63 14.49 -25.81
C PRO A 234 8.05 15.30 -24.66
N LEU A 235 8.43 16.56 -24.51
CA LEU A 235 8.04 17.49 -23.42
C LEU A 235 8.64 17.17 -22.05
N TYR A 236 8.88 15.89 -21.67
CA TYR A 236 9.18 15.48 -20.30
C TYR A 236 10.61 15.00 -20.08
N GLY A 237 11.40 14.81 -21.16
CA GLY A 237 12.80 14.39 -21.06
C GLY A 237 12.98 12.92 -20.68
N MET A 238 14.02 12.60 -19.91
CA MET A 238 14.35 11.22 -19.50
C MET A 238 13.47 10.77 -18.35
N GLN A 239 12.51 9.87 -18.61
CA GLN A 239 11.56 9.36 -17.64
C GLN A 239 11.52 7.83 -17.61
N TYR A 240 11.08 7.24 -16.50
CA TYR A 240 10.64 5.85 -16.50
C TYR A 240 9.24 5.78 -17.10
N LEU A 241 9.09 4.91 -18.09
CA LEU A 241 7.78 4.59 -18.67
C LEU A 241 7.11 3.46 -17.92
N PHE A 242 5.81 3.54 -17.90
CA PHE A 242 4.93 2.44 -17.53
C PHE A 242 4.21 1.98 -18.80
N GLU A 243 4.08 0.69 -18.97
CA GLU A 243 3.39 0.06 -20.10
C GLU A 243 2.21 -0.78 -19.59
N ARG A 244 1.19 -0.93 -20.44
CA ARG A 244 0.05 -1.79 -20.09
C ARG A 244 0.54 -3.19 -19.80
N GLY A 245 0.14 -3.74 -18.64
CA GLY A 245 0.29 -5.17 -18.39
C GLY A 245 -0.59 -5.96 -19.37
N GLU A 246 -0.13 -7.13 -19.81
CA GLU A 246 -1.01 -8.06 -20.52
C GLU A 246 -2.22 -8.35 -19.63
N ALA A 247 -3.43 -8.11 -20.15
CA ALA A 247 -4.64 -8.45 -19.42
C ALA A 247 -4.62 -9.97 -19.17
N SER A 248 -4.55 -10.37 -17.92
CA SER A 248 -4.82 -11.77 -17.57
C SER A 248 -6.23 -12.10 -18.04
N ARG A 249 -6.31 -12.89 -19.10
CA ARG A 249 -7.56 -13.49 -19.60
C ARG A 249 -8.05 -14.54 -18.63
#